data_9c9a3258a63f878bf294fe156fa5d04b
#
_entry.id   9c9a3258a63f878bf294fe156fa5d04b
#
_cell.length_a   1.000
_cell.length_b   1.000
_cell.length_c   1.000
_cell.angle_alpha   90.00
_cell.angle_beta   90.00
_cell.angle_gamma   90.00
#
_symmetry.space_group_name_H-M   'P 1'
#
loop_
_entity.id
_entity.type
_entity.pdbx_description
1 polymer ?
#
loop_
_entity_poly.entity_id
_entity_poly.type
_entity_poly.pdbx_seq_one_letter_code
_entity_poly.pdbx_strand_id
1 'polypeptide(L)'
;MSQLDAIDLAILKTLQTTARITNADLAAKVGLSASACSRRLDILERTDIIRGYHAHVSHKALDYKMIAIVHISLSGQFAKTLSEFETAVKRCPNVLVCYLMSGEYDYILRVAARDLEDYERIHRDWLSALPHVVKINSSFALREVIDRPNVGL
;
A
#
# COMPACT_ATOMS: atom_id res chain seq x y z
N MET A 1 8.35 10.80 -20.07
CA MET A 1 7.95 9.50 -19.47
C MET A 1 8.23 8.45 -20.53
N SER A 2 9.08 7.46 -20.25
CA SER A 2 9.30 6.32 -21.17
C SER A 2 7.99 5.55 -21.28
N GLN A 3 7.47 5.45 -22.50
CA GLN A 3 6.24 4.70 -22.76
C GLN A 3 6.57 3.20 -22.61
N LEU A 4 5.86 2.49 -21.72
CA LEU A 4 6.01 1.05 -21.57
C LEU A 4 5.65 0.35 -22.89
N ASP A 5 6.51 -0.51 -23.35
CA ASP A 5 6.23 -1.33 -24.53
C ASP A 5 5.53 -2.65 -24.15
N ALA A 6 5.14 -3.43 -25.16
CA ALA A 6 4.45 -4.71 -24.94
C ALA A 6 5.29 -5.72 -24.14
N ILE A 7 6.61 -5.67 -24.27
CA ILE A 7 7.52 -6.54 -23.53
C ILE A 7 7.61 -6.11 -22.06
N ASP A 8 7.70 -4.82 -21.79
CA ASP A 8 7.69 -4.29 -20.42
C ASP A 8 6.38 -4.68 -19.70
N LEU A 9 5.24 -4.56 -20.38
CA LEU A 9 3.95 -5.00 -19.85
C LEU A 9 3.92 -6.52 -19.58
N ALA A 10 4.52 -7.35 -20.47
CA ALA A 10 4.61 -8.79 -20.26
C ALA A 10 5.51 -9.15 -19.04
N ILE A 11 6.62 -8.43 -18.85
CA ILE A 11 7.48 -8.55 -17.68
C ILE A 11 6.68 -8.23 -16.41
N LEU A 12 6.03 -7.06 -16.35
CA LEU A 12 5.25 -6.60 -15.20
C LEU A 12 4.11 -7.57 -14.87
N LYS A 13 3.36 -8.03 -15.89
CA LYS A 13 2.28 -9.02 -15.72
C LYS A 13 2.79 -10.33 -15.14
N THR A 14 3.95 -10.81 -15.58
CA THR A 14 4.56 -12.01 -15.06
C THR A 14 4.97 -11.84 -13.59
N LEU A 15 5.62 -10.72 -13.26
CA LEU A 15 6.07 -10.43 -11.90
C LEU A 15 4.92 -10.21 -10.91
N GLN A 16 3.79 -9.65 -11.36
CA GLN A 16 2.59 -9.51 -10.53
C GLN A 16 2.00 -10.86 -10.09
N THR A 17 2.21 -11.92 -10.88
CA THR A 17 1.70 -13.27 -10.58
C THR A 17 2.75 -14.18 -9.96
N THR A 18 4.02 -13.98 -10.29
CA THR A 18 5.14 -14.85 -9.90
C THR A 18 6.38 -14.01 -9.58
N ALA A 19 6.36 -13.31 -8.44
CA ALA A 19 7.48 -12.43 -8.04
C ALA A 19 8.80 -13.17 -7.77
N ARG A 20 8.78 -14.48 -7.47
CA ARG A 20 9.96 -15.33 -7.25
C ARG A 20 10.40 -16.09 -8.49
N ILE A 21 10.20 -15.54 -9.67
CA ILE A 21 10.71 -16.12 -10.92
C ILE A 21 12.19 -15.79 -11.10
N THR A 22 12.98 -16.71 -11.66
CA THR A 22 14.38 -16.41 -12.02
C THR A 22 14.44 -15.50 -13.24
N ASN A 23 15.53 -14.73 -13.39
CA ASN A 23 15.70 -13.87 -14.57
C ASN A 23 15.74 -14.70 -15.88
N ALA A 24 16.29 -15.92 -15.84
CA ALA A 24 16.31 -16.81 -16.98
C ALA A 24 14.89 -17.26 -17.39
N ASP A 25 14.07 -17.67 -16.42
CA ASP A 25 12.69 -18.09 -16.67
C ASP A 25 11.81 -16.92 -17.12
N LEU A 26 12.02 -15.73 -16.53
CA LEU A 26 11.32 -14.53 -16.96
C LEU A 26 11.66 -14.17 -18.40
N ALA A 27 12.96 -14.18 -18.74
CA ALA A 27 13.44 -13.91 -20.09
C ALA A 27 12.83 -14.87 -21.10
N ALA A 28 12.82 -16.18 -20.79
CA ALA A 28 12.20 -17.20 -21.64
C ALA A 28 10.69 -16.92 -21.85
N LYS A 29 9.96 -16.55 -20.78
CA LYS A 29 8.52 -16.24 -20.86
C LYS A 29 8.20 -15.03 -21.74
N VAL A 30 9.07 -14.02 -21.75
CA VAL A 30 8.82 -12.77 -22.51
C VAL A 30 9.58 -12.73 -23.84
N GLY A 31 10.25 -13.84 -24.24
CA GLY A 31 10.94 -13.96 -25.52
C GLY A 31 12.22 -13.13 -25.63
N LEU A 32 12.95 -12.96 -24.52
CA LEU A 32 14.22 -12.22 -24.48
C LEU A 32 15.41 -13.11 -24.11
N SER A 33 16.63 -12.62 -24.38
CA SER A 33 17.83 -13.13 -23.71
C SER A 33 17.85 -12.69 -22.24
N ALA A 34 18.54 -13.47 -21.38
CA ALA A 34 18.66 -13.13 -19.95
C ALA A 34 19.26 -11.74 -19.71
N SER A 35 20.27 -11.35 -20.52
CA SER A 35 20.90 -10.03 -20.45
C SER A 35 19.97 -8.89 -20.88
N ALA A 36 19.15 -9.10 -21.91
CA ALA A 36 18.17 -8.11 -22.35
C ALA A 36 17.04 -7.94 -21.32
N CYS A 37 16.58 -9.04 -20.71
CA CYS A 37 15.59 -9.03 -19.65
C CYS A 37 16.11 -8.28 -18.40
N SER A 38 17.34 -8.59 -17.95
CA SER A 38 17.97 -7.91 -16.82
C SER A 38 18.05 -6.40 -17.02
N ARG A 39 18.49 -5.96 -18.21
CA ARG A 39 18.57 -4.54 -18.53
C ARG A 39 17.21 -3.84 -18.48
N ARG A 40 16.12 -4.51 -18.90
CA ARG A 40 14.77 -3.95 -18.82
C ARG A 40 14.29 -3.88 -17.38
N LEU A 41 14.54 -4.91 -16.57
CA LEU A 41 14.24 -4.89 -15.14
C LEU A 41 14.94 -3.72 -14.45
N ASP A 42 16.22 -3.53 -14.68
CA ASP A 42 17.00 -2.41 -14.12
C ASP A 42 16.41 -1.04 -14.50
N ILE A 43 15.86 -0.90 -15.70
CA ILE A 43 15.17 0.34 -16.11
C ILE A 43 13.86 0.50 -15.37
N LEU A 44 13.02 -0.54 -15.30
CA LEU A 44 11.72 -0.51 -14.63
C LEU A 44 11.86 -0.22 -13.13
N GLU A 45 12.91 -0.74 -12.48
CA GLU A 45 13.23 -0.47 -11.08
C GLU A 45 13.75 0.96 -10.88
N ARG A 46 14.73 1.40 -11.67
CA ARG A 46 15.28 2.77 -11.55
C ARG A 46 14.29 3.88 -11.88
N THR A 47 13.28 3.58 -12.69
CA THR A 47 12.22 4.54 -13.05
C THR A 47 11.00 4.47 -12.12
N ASP A 48 11.10 3.74 -11.00
CA ASP A 48 10.05 3.56 -9.98
C ASP A 48 8.73 2.96 -10.53
N ILE A 49 8.81 2.28 -11.68
CA ILE A 49 7.69 1.50 -12.22
C ILE A 49 7.55 0.21 -11.40
N ILE A 50 8.66 -0.45 -11.10
CA ILE A 50 8.74 -1.51 -10.09
C ILE A 50 9.25 -0.85 -8.80
N ARG A 51 8.37 -0.69 -7.82
CA ARG A 51 8.68 -0.08 -6.51
C ARG A 51 9.21 -1.05 -5.47
N GLY A 52 9.27 -2.34 -5.80
CA GLY A 52 9.79 -3.36 -4.92
C GLY A 52 9.11 -4.73 -5.11
N TYR A 53 9.64 -5.72 -4.42
CA TYR A 53 9.16 -7.09 -4.39
C TYR A 53 8.79 -7.44 -2.95
N HIS A 54 7.51 -7.66 -2.69
CA HIS A 54 7.01 -7.91 -1.35
C HIS A 54 6.26 -9.23 -1.27
N ALA A 55 6.43 -9.96 -0.18
CA ALA A 55 5.59 -11.10 0.11
C ALA A 55 4.19 -10.60 0.51
N HIS A 56 3.15 -11.13 -0.13
CA HIS A 56 1.78 -10.94 0.32
C HIS A 56 1.50 -11.93 1.45
N VAL A 57 1.39 -11.41 2.68
CA VAL A 57 1.26 -12.22 3.90
C VAL A 57 -0.16 -12.11 4.43
N SER A 58 -0.74 -13.23 4.82
CA SER A 58 -2.07 -13.26 5.43
C SER A 58 -2.07 -12.54 6.78
N HIS A 59 -2.77 -11.42 6.89
CA HIS A 59 -2.95 -10.70 8.14
C HIS A 59 -3.58 -11.59 9.22
N LYS A 60 -4.55 -12.43 8.82
CA LYS A 60 -5.20 -13.39 9.71
C LYS A 60 -4.24 -14.43 10.28
N ALA A 61 -3.26 -14.90 9.48
CA ALA A 61 -2.23 -15.83 9.95
C ALA A 61 -1.27 -15.19 10.96
N LEU A 62 -1.16 -13.85 10.94
CA LEU A 62 -0.40 -13.04 11.90
C LEU A 62 -1.28 -12.54 13.05
N ASP A 63 -2.48 -13.12 13.23
CA ASP A 63 -3.46 -12.79 14.26
C ASP A 63 -4.12 -11.40 14.13
N TYR A 64 -3.91 -10.69 13.01
CA TYR A 64 -4.66 -9.47 12.69
C TYR A 64 -6.00 -9.84 12.06
N LYS A 65 -7.05 -9.92 12.87
CA LYS A 65 -8.38 -10.41 12.47
C LYS A 65 -9.35 -9.30 12.14
N MET A 66 -9.00 -8.05 12.46
CA MET A 66 -9.86 -6.89 12.31
C MET A 66 -9.21 -5.85 11.41
N ILE A 67 -10.00 -5.34 10.47
CA ILE A 67 -9.64 -4.18 9.64
C ILE A 67 -10.61 -3.05 9.97
N ALA A 68 -10.06 -1.93 10.39
CA ALA A 68 -10.81 -0.68 10.55
C ALA A 68 -10.56 0.25 9.37
N ILE A 69 -11.64 0.83 8.85
CA ILE A 69 -11.62 1.95 7.91
C ILE A 69 -11.86 3.19 8.74
N VAL A 70 -10.87 4.06 8.77
CA VAL A 70 -10.83 5.23 9.65
C VAL A 70 -10.82 6.49 8.80
N HIS A 71 -11.83 7.32 8.98
CA HIS A 71 -11.92 8.64 8.35
C HIS A 71 -11.40 9.68 9.33
N ILE A 72 -10.52 10.54 8.84
CA ILE A 72 -9.87 11.61 9.64
C ILE A 72 -10.25 12.96 9.06
N SER A 73 -10.62 13.88 9.94
CA SER A 73 -10.69 15.32 9.61
C SER A 73 -9.64 16.08 10.39
N LEU A 74 -8.98 17.00 9.72
CA LEU A 74 -7.95 17.88 10.29
C LEU A 74 -8.51 19.27 10.59
N SER A 75 -7.80 20.04 11.40
CA SER A 75 -8.14 21.43 11.73
C SER A 75 -7.96 22.42 10.57
N GLY A 76 -7.44 21.96 9.44
CA GLY A 76 -7.26 22.73 8.21
C GLY A 76 -6.47 21.95 7.16
N GLN A 77 -6.50 22.45 5.92
CA GLN A 77 -5.89 21.82 4.75
C GLN A 77 -4.64 22.57 4.24
N PHE A 78 -3.97 23.31 5.13
CA PHE A 78 -2.72 23.98 4.75
C PHE A 78 -1.61 22.95 4.52
N ALA A 79 -0.70 23.24 3.58
CA ALA A 79 0.40 22.34 3.23
C ALA A 79 1.22 21.86 4.44
N LYS A 80 1.46 22.74 5.41
CA LYS A 80 2.16 22.41 6.66
C LYS A 80 1.36 21.40 7.50
N THR A 81 0.05 21.63 7.69
CA THR A 81 -0.85 20.74 8.43
C THR A 81 -0.88 19.34 7.85
N LEU A 82 -1.04 19.25 6.51
CA LEU A 82 -1.03 17.97 5.81
C LEU A 82 0.33 17.25 5.96
N SER A 83 1.45 17.96 5.74
CA SER A 83 2.79 17.39 5.84
C SER A 83 3.13 16.87 7.24
N GLU A 84 2.73 17.59 8.30
CA GLU A 84 2.95 17.17 9.69
C GLU A 84 2.13 15.90 10.01
N PHE A 85 0.85 15.85 9.62
CA PHE A 85 0.01 14.67 9.75
C PHE A 85 0.60 13.48 8.98
N GLU A 86 0.94 13.65 7.70
CA GLU A 86 1.49 12.59 6.83
C GLU A 86 2.82 12.04 7.34
N THR A 87 3.64 12.89 7.95
CA THR A 87 4.90 12.45 8.57
C THR A 87 4.63 11.62 9.83
N ALA A 88 3.64 12.02 10.63
CA ALA A 88 3.30 11.31 11.86
C ALA A 88 2.61 9.97 11.58
N VAL A 89 1.63 9.93 10.67
CA VAL A 89 0.87 8.71 10.38
C VAL A 89 1.74 7.58 9.80
N LYS A 90 2.80 7.90 9.07
CA LYS A 90 3.79 6.92 8.55
C LYS A 90 4.49 6.13 9.65
N ARG A 91 4.51 6.63 10.88
CA ARG A 91 5.13 5.95 12.03
C ARG A 91 4.20 4.96 12.72
N CYS A 92 2.91 5.00 12.43
CA CYS A 92 1.94 4.07 13.02
C CYS A 92 2.04 2.70 12.30
N PRO A 93 2.54 1.65 12.96
CA PRO A 93 2.81 0.36 12.30
C PRO A 93 1.53 -0.38 11.87
N ASN A 94 0.40 -0.03 12.48
CA ASN A 94 -0.89 -0.65 12.20
C ASN A 94 -1.62 0.00 11.01
N VAL A 95 -1.16 1.15 10.52
CA VAL A 95 -1.73 1.82 9.34
C VAL A 95 -1.14 1.16 8.09
N LEU A 96 -1.98 0.44 7.35
CA LEU A 96 -1.59 -0.25 6.12
C LEU A 96 -1.69 0.66 4.89
N VAL A 97 -2.65 1.58 4.91
CA VAL A 97 -2.95 2.49 3.79
C VAL A 97 -3.39 3.83 4.37
N CYS A 98 -2.98 4.91 3.73
CA CYS A 98 -3.43 6.27 4.01
C CYS A 98 -3.62 7.01 2.68
N TYR A 99 -4.82 7.52 2.44
CA TYR A 99 -5.14 8.34 1.27
C TYR A 99 -5.60 9.74 1.70
N LEU A 100 -5.07 10.79 1.05
CA LEU A 100 -5.67 12.12 1.06
C LEU A 100 -6.92 12.08 0.18
N MET A 101 -8.02 12.60 0.68
CA MET A 101 -9.33 12.52 0.03
C MET A 101 -9.80 13.89 -0.44
N SER A 102 -10.62 13.88 -1.50
CA SER A 102 -11.42 15.03 -1.89
C SER A 102 -12.85 14.80 -1.39
N GLY A 103 -13.32 15.51 -0.38
CA GLY A 103 -14.69 15.33 0.13
C GLY A 103 -14.84 15.70 1.60
N GLU A 104 -15.77 15.04 2.30
CA GLU A 104 -16.13 15.37 3.69
C GLU A 104 -14.98 15.16 4.68
N TYR A 105 -14.16 14.14 4.45
CA TYR A 105 -13.02 13.81 5.30
C TYR A 105 -11.71 14.08 4.57
N ASP A 106 -10.69 14.50 5.31
CA ASP A 106 -9.38 14.81 4.72
C ASP A 106 -8.57 13.55 4.40
N TYR A 107 -8.67 12.51 5.23
CA TYR A 107 -7.96 11.26 5.03
C TYR A 107 -8.82 10.04 5.31
N ILE A 108 -8.52 8.95 4.59
CA ILE A 108 -8.99 7.61 4.90
C ILE A 108 -7.79 6.70 5.19
N LEU A 109 -7.87 5.97 6.29
CA LEU A 109 -6.86 4.99 6.69
C LEU A 109 -7.44 3.57 6.65
N ARG A 110 -6.63 2.60 6.30
CA ARG A 110 -6.89 1.18 6.57
C ARG A 110 -5.96 0.75 7.70
N VAL A 111 -6.54 0.35 8.83
CA VAL A 111 -5.82 -0.01 10.05
C VAL A 111 -6.09 -1.47 10.39
N ALA A 112 -5.02 -2.24 10.63
CA ALA A 112 -5.11 -3.61 11.08
C ALA A 112 -5.01 -3.70 12.60
N ALA A 113 -5.90 -4.48 13.21
CA ALA A 113 -5.89 -4.79 14.63
C ALA A 113 -6.16 -6.27 14.88
N ARG A 114 -5.75 -6.78 16.01
CA ARG A 114 -6.02 -8.18 16.41
C ARG A 114 -7.48 -8.37 16.79
N ASP A 115 -7.99 -7.44 17.58
CA ASP A 115 -9.35 -7.41 18.12
C ASP A 115 -9.76 -5.97 18.45
N LEU A 116 -10.90 -5.79 19.10
CA LEU A 116 -11.42 -4.48 19.46
C LEU A 116 -10.59 -3.80 20.56
N GLU A 117 -10.05 -4.55 21.50
CA GLU A 117 -9.18 -4.02 22.56
C GLU A 117 -7.87 -3.51 21.99
N ASP A 118 -7.26 -4.26 21.07
CA ASP A 118 -6.06 -3.82 20.34
C ASP A 118 -6.35 -2.57 19.51
N TYR A 119 -7.53 -2.50 18.87
CA TYR A 119 -7.94 -1.30 18.14
C TYR A 119 -8.13 -0.08 19.05
N GLU A 120 -8.75 -0.26 20.23
CA GLU A 120 -8.88 0.80 21.23
C GLU A 120 -7.52 1.37 21.64
N ARG A 121 -6.56 0.48 21.88
CA ARG A 121 -5.16 0.86 22.18
C ARG A 121 -4.53 1.64 21.03
N ILE A 122 -4.66 1.15 19.78
CA ILE A 122 -4.16 1.83 18.58
C ILE A 122 -4.82 3.21 18.43
N HIS A 123 -6.13 3.29 18.64
CA HIS A 123 -6.88 4.55 18.55
C HIS A 123 -6.36 5.56 19.57
N ARG A 124 -6.21 5.17 20.84
CA ARG A 124 -5.75 6.03 21.94
C ARG A 124 -4.29 6.45 21.75
N ASP A 125 -3.40 5.49 21.51
CA ASP A 125 -1.95 5.71 21.57
C ASP A 125 -1.39 6.28 20.28
N TRP A 126 -2.06 6.05 19.15
CA TRP A 126 -1.60 6.49 17.82
C TRP A 126 -2.55 7.45 17.15
N LEU A 127 -3.80 7.05 16.87
CA LEU A 127 -4.68 7.84 16.00
C LEU A 127 -5.08 9.16 16.63
N SER A 128 -5.43 9.15 17.93
CA SER A 128 -5.80 10.37 18.68
C SER A 128 -4.61 11.28 18.98
N ALA A 129 -3.39 10.75 18.91
CA ALA A 129 -2.16 11.52 19.11
C ALA A 129 -1.61 12.14 17.82
N LEU A 130 -2.21 11.86 16.65
CA LEU A 130 -1.80 12.45 15.39
C LEU A 130 -2.04 13.97 15.40
N PRO A 131 -1.09 14.77 14.88
CA PRO A 131 -1.21 16.21 14.87
C PRO A 131 -2.38 16.67 14.01
N HIS A 132 -3.02 17.76 14.45
CA HIS A 132 -4.11 18.44 13.74
C HIS A 132 -5.42 17.65 13.59
N VAL A 133 -5.53 16.44 14.13
CA VAL A 133 -6.75 15.65 14.08
C VAL A 133 -7.83 16.28 14.94
N VAL A 134 -9.00 16.55 14.36
CA VAL A 134 -10.18 17.07 15.05
C VAL A 134 -11.35 16.10 15.11
N LYS A 135 -11.38 15.15 14.15
CA LYS A 135 -12.44 14.13 14.12
C LYS A 135 -11.88 12.80 13.60
N ILE A 136 -12.24 11.73 14.28
CA ILE A 136 -11.97 10.35 13.88
C ILE A 136 -13.32 9.62 13.79
N ASN A 137 -13.57 8.98 12.65
CA ASN A 137 -14.75 8.13 12.47
C ASN A 137 -14.27 6.76 12.00
N SER A 138 -14.56 5.72 12.78
CA SER A 138 -14.07 4.36 12.54
C SER A 138 -15.21 3.42 12.22
N SER A 139 -15.04 2.65 11.16
CA SER A 139 -15.94 1.56 10.75
C SER A 139 -15.14 0.27 10.63
N PHE A 140 -15.73 -0.85 11.01
CA PHE A 140 -15.04 -2.14 10.95
C PHE A 140 -15.50 -2.94 9.74
N ALA A 141 -14.55 -3.46 8.96
CA ALA A 141 -14.85 -4.34 7.86
C ALA A 141 -15.34 -5.69 8.38
N LEU A 142 -16.54 -6.10 7.99
CA LEU A 142 -17.09 -7.41 8.37
C LEU A 142 -16.33 -8.55 7.69
N ARG A 143 -15.88 -8.35 6.45
CA ARG A 143 -15.03 -9.25 5.68
C ARG A 143 -14.32 -8.51 4.56
N GLU A 144 -13.16 -8.99 4.20
CA GLU A 144 -12.47 -8.58 2.98
C GLU A 144 -13.00 -9.40 1.80
N VAL A 145 -13.53 -8.73 0.79
CA VAL A 145 -14.11 -9.39 -0.39
C VAL A 145 -13.07 -9.52 -1.51
N ILE A 146 -12.21 -8.52 -1.64
CA ILE A 146 -11.11 -8.48 -2.61
C ILE A 146 -9.90 -7.88 -1.92
N ASP A 147 -8.78 -8.61 -1.96
CA ASP A 147 -7.45 -8.13 -1.57
C ASP A 147 -6.48 -8.42 -2.72
N ARG A 148 -6.31 -7.42 -3.57
CA ARG A 148 -5.37 -7.48 -4.69
C ARG A 148 -4.31 -6.41 -4.52
N PRO A 149 -3.02 -6.77 -4.47
CA PRO A 149 -1.95 -5.79 -4.28
C PRO A 149 -1.74 -4.88 -5.51
N ASN A 150 -2.19 -5.31 -6.69
CA ASN A 150 -1.91 -4.63 -7.96
C ASN A 150 -3.16 -4.49 -8.84
N VAL A 151 -3.12 -3.50 -9.72
CA VAL A 151 -4.08 -3.39 -10.83
C VAL A 151 -3.84 -4.53 -11.83
N GLY A 152 -4.92 -5.04 -12.45
CA GLY A 152 -4.81 -6.06 -13.50
C GLY A 152 -4.14 -5.46 -14.75
N LEU A 153 -3.12 -6.15 -15.28
CA LEU A 153 -2.45 -5.85 -16.55
C LEU A 153 -2.85 -6.86 -17.63
#